data_f14bcf1d997a7b869bdbc5869c589a4f
#
_entry.id   f14bcf1d997a7b869bdbc5869c589a4f
#
_cell.length_a   1.000
_cell.length_b   1.000
_cell.length_c   1.000
_cell.angle_alpha   90.00
_cell.angle_beta   90.00
_cell.angle_gamma   90.00
#
_symmetry.space_group_name_H-M   'P 1'
#
loop_
_entity.id
_entity.type
_entity.pdbx_description
1 polymer ?
#
loop_
_entity_poly.entity_id
_entity_poly.type
_entity_poly.pdbx_seq_one_letter_code
_entity_poly.pdbx_strand_id
1 'polypeptide(L)'
;DPVCDPLWRKAAELGAGFNIFLAPHQVGQVTDMAARHPGVKVVIDHFAMIDISRPDDEGFGPLLDLHRLSNVYIRTSLHNLSKQGLPFRDMWPYLKRVYDLFGPERMLYANFYELLIMKDMVPFFSAADREWIMGRTAEGLYFG
;
A
#
# COMPACT_ATOMS: atom_id res chain seq x y z
N ASP A 1 13.55 -5.75 -13.06
CA ASP A 1 14.59 -5.80 -14.07
C ASP A 1 15.95 -5.61 -13.39
N PRO A 2 16.94 -6.51 -13.60
CA PRO A 2 18.28 -6.40 -13.01
C PRO A 2 19.00 -5.08 -13.31
N VAL A 3 18.64 -4.38 -14.36
CA VAL A 3 19.20 -3.04 -14.69
C VAL A 3 18.93 -2.02 -13.56
N CYS A 4 17.91 -2.23 -12.75
CA CYS A 4 17.56 -1.37 -11.63
C CYS A 4 18.33 -1.69 -10.33
N ASP A 5 19.02 -2.84 -10.24
CA ASP A 5 19.72 -3.23 -9.02
C ASP A 5 20.73 -2.20 -8.48
N PRO A 6 21.52 -1.49 -9.32
CA PRO A 6 22.41 -0.44 -8.81
C PRO A 6 21.67 0.68 -8.07
N LEU A 7 20.49 1.08 -8.57
CA LEU A 7 19.65 2.10 -7.92
C LEU A 7 19.13 1.62 -6.57
N TRP A 8 18.64 0.37 -6.52
CA TRP A 8 18.12 -0.20 -5.28
C TRP A 8 19.20 -0.42 -4.23
N ARG A 9 20.41 -0.87 -4.63
CA ARG A 9 21.56 -0.93 -3.73
C ARG A 9 21.91 0.45 -3.17
N LYS A 10 21.90 1.46 -4.03
CA LYS A 10 22.19 2.84 -3.60
C LYS A 10 21.12 3.37 -2.64
N ALA A 11 19.86 3.05 -2.86
CA ALA A 11 18.78 3.37 -1.94
C ALA A 11 18.99 2.72 -0.57
N ALA A 12 19.36 1.43 -0.54
CA ALA A 12 19.69 0.73 0.72
C ALA A 12 20.85 1.38 1.48
N GLU A 13 21.94 1.75 0.77
CA GLU A 13 23.10 2.43 1.36
C GLU A 13 22.73 3.78 2.00
N LEU A 14 21.78 4.49 1.40
CA LEU A 14 21.34 5.81 1.84
C LEU A 14 20.18 5.76 2.86
N GLY A 15 19.64 4.58 3.18
CA GLY A 15 18.42 4.44 3.97
C GLY A 15 17.17 5.01 3.27
N ALA A 16 17.24 5.17 1.95
CA ALA A 16 16.14 5.70 1.16
C ALA A 16 15.12 4.61 0.82
N GLY A 17 13.84 5.02 0.66
CA GLY A 17 12.76 4.16 0.18
C GLY A 17 12.19 4.65 -1.15
N PHE A 18 11.30 3.86 -1.71
CA PHE A 18 10.59 4.19 -2.94
C PHE A 18 9.09 4.29 -2.72
N ASN A 19 8.47 5.35 -3.24
CA ASN A 19 7.04 5.39 -3.51
C ASN A 19 6.84 4.99 -4.97
N ILE A 20 6.10 3.92 -5.21
CA ILE A 20 5.96 3.35 -6.54
C ILE A 20 4.49 3.39 -6.97
N PHE A 21 4.22 4.18 -7.98
CA PHE A 21 2.97 4.14 -8.71
C PHE A 21 3.09 3.14 -9.86
N LEU A 22 2.22 2.13 -9.89
CA LEU A 22 2.29 1.04 -10.86
C LEU A 22 0.89 0.53 -11.25
N ALA A 23 0.84 -0.15 -12.38
CA ALA A 23 -0.34 -0.90 -12.80
C ALA A 23 -0.30 -2.34 -12.25
N PRO A 24 -1.45 -3.03 -12.13
CA PRO A 24 -1.54 -4.38 -11.55
C PRO A 24 -0.56 -5.39 -12.15
N HIS A 25 -0.39 -5.38 -13.48
CA HIS A 25 0.52 -6.28 -14.18
C HIS A 25 2.02 -6.07 -13.86
N GLN A 26 2.37 -4.98 -13.21
CA GLN A 26 3.75 -4.65 -12.82
C GLN A 26 4.07 -5.10 -11.38
N VAL A 27 3.09 -5.54 -10.61
CA VAL A 27 3.26 -5.92 -9.19
C VAL A 27 4.37 -6.98 -9.05
N GLY A 28 4.40 -7.99 -9.92
CA GLY A 28 5.43 -9.04 -9.88
C GLY A 28 6.86 -8.51 -10.04
N GLN A 29 7.06 -7.45 -10.83
CA GLN A 29 8.39 -6.83 -10.99
C GLN A 29 8.84 -6.13 -9.69
N VAL A 30 7.91 -5.48 -8.99
CA VAL A 30 8.21 -4.84 -7.71
C VAL A 30 8.43 -5.89 -6.62
N THR A 31 7.64 -6.97 -6.63
CA THR A 31 7.81 -8.12 -5.72
C THR A 31 9.23 -8.67 -5.80
N ASP A 32 9.72 -8.92 -7.00
CA ASP A 32 11.07 -9.44 -7.24
C ASP A 32 12.15 -8.47 -6.70
N MET A 33 12.02 -7.17 -7.00
CA MET A 33 12.98 -6.17 -6.54
C MET A 33 12.94 -5.98 -5.01
N ALA A 34 11.76 -5.89 -4.41
CA ALA A 34 11.61 -5.73 -2.97
C ALA A 34 12.15 -6.96 -2.19
N ALA A 35 11.94 -8.16 -2.73
CA ALA A 35 12.49 -9.40 -2.14
C ALA A 35 14.02 -9.45 -2.19
N ARG A 36 14.63 -8.98 -3.30
CA ARG A 36 16.09 -8.94 -3.44
C ARG A 36 16.75 -7.83 -2.62
N HIS A 37 16.00 -6.79 -2.26
CA HIS A 37 16.50 -5.62 -1.52
C HIS A 37 15.69 -5.35 -0.25
N PRO A 38 15.70 -6.26 0.75
CA PRO A 38 14.84 -6.15 1.94
C PRO A 38 15.16 -4.93 2.83
N GLY A 39 16.32 -4.31 2.65
CA GLY A 39 16.69 -3.06 3.33
C GLY A 39 16.07 -1.80 2.73
N VAL A 40 15.41 -1.90 1.57
CA VAL A 40 14.75 -0.75 0.92
C VAL A 40 13.27 -0.78 1.23
N LYS A 41 12.76 0.26 1.87
CA LYS A 41 11.33 0.43 2.15
C LYS A 41 10.60 0.80 0.83
N VAL A 42 9.49 0.13 0.55
CA VAL A 42 8.71 0.31 -0.68
C VAL A 42 7.26 0.61 -0.34
N VAL A 43 6.77 1.75 -0.75
CA VAL A 43 5.35 2.13 -0.64
C VAL A 43 4.68 1.95 -2.00
N ILE A 44 3.69 1.07 -2.06
CA ILE A 44 2.86 0.89 -3.24
C ILE A 44 1.72 1.91 -3.21
N ASP A 45 1.69 2.77 -4.19
CA ASP A 45 0.68 3.83 -4.27
C ASP A 45 -0.66 3.29 -4.81
N HIS A 46 -1.75 3.79 -4.21
CA HIS A 46 -3.12 3.65 -4.70
C HIS A 46 -3.54 2.21 -5.00
N PHE A 47 -3.19 1.26 -4.08
CA PHE A 47 -3.49 -0.17 -4.26
C PHE A 47 -3.02 -0.72 -5.63
N ALA A 48 -1.89 -0.22 -6.18
CA ALA A 48 -1.40 -0.58 -7.51
C ALA A 48 -2.45 -0.38 -8.62
N MET A 49 -3.38 0.57 -8.45
CA MET A 49 -4.47 0.84 -9.42
C MET A 49 -5.24 -0.41 -9.85
N ILE A 50 -5.51 -1.31 -8.91
CA ILE A 50 -6.26 -2.55 -9.16
C ILE A 50 -7.63 -2.28 -9.78
N ASP A 51 -8.08 -3.19 -10.62
CA ASP A 51 -9.45 -3.19 -11.12
C ASP A 51 -10.31 -4.16 -10.30
N ILE A 52 -11.16 -3.62 -9.44
CA ILE A 52 -12.04 -4.41 -8.57
C ILE A 52 -13.15 -5.19 -9.32
N SER A 53 -13.31 -4.95 -10.62
CA SER A 53 -14.25 -5.72 -11.45
C SER A 53 -13.66 -7.04 -11.98
N ARG A 54 -12.33 -7.22 -11.83
CA ARG A 54 -11.64 -8.42 -12.27
C ARG A 54 -11.59 -9.49 -11.18
N PRO A 55 -11.44 -10.77 -11.55
CA PRO A 55 -11.10 -11.83 -10.60
C PRO A 55 -9.84 -11.50 -9.79
N ASP A 56 -9.77 -12.01 -8.58
CA ASP A 56 -8.68 -11.73 -7.64
C ASP A 56 -7.29 -12.08 -8.18
N ASP A 57 -7.16 -13.17 -8.88
CA ASP A 57 -5.91 -13.66 -9.46
C ASP A 57 -5.35 -12.75 -10.57
N GLU A 58 -6.23 -11.99 -11.23
CA GLU A 58 -5.85 -11.00 -12.24
C GLU A 58 -5.65 -9.57 -11.68
N GLY A 59 -6.15 -9.30 -10.49
CA GLY A 59 -6.23 -7.97 -9.90
C GLY A 59 -5.63 -7.88 -8.50
N PHE A 60 -6.43 -8.19 -7.48
CA PHE A 60 -6.10 -7.88 -6.11
C PHE A 60 -5.15 -8.89 -5.44
N GLY A 61 -5.21 -10.17 -5.84
CA GLY A 61 -4.40 -11.23 -5.26
C GLY A 61 -2.89 -10.95 -5.28
N PRO A 62 -2.29 -10.60 -6.42
CA PRO A 62 -0.87 -10.26 -6.50
C PRO A 62 -0.44 -9.13 -5.56
N LEU A 63 -1.29 -8.11 -5.37
CA LEU A 63 -1.03 -7.04 -4.41
C LEU A 63 -1.02 -7.57 -2.98
N LEU A 64 -1.97 -8.42 -2.64
CA LEU A 64 -2.06 -9.01 -1.30
C LEU A 64 -0.84 -9.88 -0.97
N ASP A 65 -0.30 -10.61 -1.94
CA ASP A 65 0.89 -11.46 -1.74
C ASP A 65 2.13 -10.68 -1.29
N LEU A 66 2.18 -9.37 -1.56
CA LEU A 66 3.23 -8.48 -1.07
C LEU A 66 3.29 -8.38 0.46
N HIS A 67 2.25 -8.78 1.19
CA HIS A 67 2.26 -8.78 2.66
C HIS A 67 3.39 -9.61 3.25
N ARG A 68 3.87 -10.63 2.52
CA ARG A 68 4.98 -11.52 2.90
C ARG A 68 6.33 -10.79 2.96
N LEU A 69 6.42 -9.61 2.33
CA LEU A 69 7.62 -8.78 2.32
C LEU A 69 7.48 -7.68 3.37
N SER A 70 8.29 -7.77 4.43
CA SER A 70 8.21 -6.85 5.58
C SER A 70 8.58 -5.41 5.25
N ASN A 71 9.29 -5.19 4.14
CA ASN A 71 9.70 -3.89 3.64
C ASN A 71 8.68 -3.23 2.69
N VAL A 72 7.51 -3.84 2.47
CA VAL A 72 6.46 -3.31 1.60
C VAL A 72 5.31 -2.74 2.43
N TYR A 73 4.88 -1.54 2.06
CA TYR A 73 3.82 -0.74 2.63
C TYR A 73 2.79 -0.40 1.56
N ILE A 74 1.54 -0.20 1.95
CA ILE A 74 0.45 0.13 1.03
C ILE A 74 -0.10 1.52 1.33
N ARG A 75 -0.09 2.40 0.35
CA ARG A 75 -0.86 3.64 0.40
C ARG A 75 -2.23 3.40 -0.21
N THR A 76 -3.25 3.61 0.60
CA THR A 76 -4.64 3.35 0.21
C THR A 76 -5.15 4.42 -0.76
N SER A 77 -6.13 4.07 -1.58
CA SER A 77 -6.88 5.03 -2.40
C SER A 77 -8.24 4.46 -2.74
N LEU A 78 -9.26 4.88 -2.02
CA LEU A 78 -10.62 4.37 -2.23
C LEU A 78 -11.30 5.05 -3.43
N HIS A 79 -11.21 6.38 -3.51
CA HIS A 79 -11.94 7.16 -4.51
C HIS A 79 -11.53 6.88 -5.96
N ASN A 80 -10.25 6.54 -6.20
CA ASN A 80 -9.76 6.25 -7.54
C ASN A 80 -10.28 4.93 -8.12
N LEU A 81 -10.65 4.00 -7.23
CA LEU A 81 -11.00 2.63 -7.59
C LEU A 81 -12.47 2.33 -7.40
N SER A 82 -13.14 3.09 -6.53
CA SER A 82 -14.55 2.91 -6.23
C SER A 82 -15.45 3.17 -7.46
N LYS A 83 -16.48 2.36 -7.60
CA LYS A 83 -17.58 2.56 -8.54
C LYS A 83 -18.78 3.27 -7.90
N GLN A 84 -18.66 3.63 -6.61
CA GLN A 84 -19.68 4.31 -5.82
C GLN A 84 -19.21 5.70 -5.42
N GLY A 85 -20.16 6.56 -5.04
CA GLY A 85 -19.85 7.82 -4.37
C GLY A 85 -19.40 7.61 -2.92
N LEU A 86 -19.09 8.72 -2.24
CA LEU A 86 -18.74 8.72 -0.83
C LEU A 86 -19.76 7.94 0.02
N PRO A 87 -19.34 7.13 0.99
CA PRO A 87 -17.97 6.95 1.47
C PRO A 87 -17.23 5.72 0.84
N PHE A 88 -17.45 5.41 -0.42
CA PHE A 88 -16.74 4.37 -1.19
C PHE A 88 -16.84 2.97 -0.56
N ARG A 89 -18.06 2.56 -0.18
CA ARG A 89 -18.28 1.33 0.60
C ARG A 89 -17.94 0.06 -0.17
N ASP A 90 -18.01 0.08 -1.48
CA ASP A 90 -17.56 -1.00 -2.36
C ASP A 90 -16.07 -1.33 -2.22
N MET A 91 -15.26 -0.36 -1.76
CA MET A 91 -13.85 -0.56 -1.49
C MET A 91 -13.53 -1.11 -0.10
N TRP A 92 -14.49 -1.09 0.85
CA TRP A 92 -14.21 -1.50 2.23
C TRP A 92 -13.83 -2.99 2.37
N PRO A 93 -14.39 -3.94 1.61
CA PRO A 93 -13.91 -5.32 1.64
C PRO A 93 -12.44 -5.47 1.21
N TYR A 94 -12.00 -4.70 0.22
CA TYR A 94 -10.61 -4.70 -0.25
C TYR A 94 -9.69 -4.04 0.78
N LEU A 95 -10.09 -2.90 1.33
CA LEU A 95 -9.39 -2.23 2.42
C LEU A 95 -9.22 -3.16 3.64
N LYS A 96 -10.27 -3.91 3.99
CA LYS A 96 -10.24 -4.88 5.10
C LYS A 96 -9.21 -5.97 4.86
N ARG A 97 -9.13 -6.53 3.64
CA ARG A 97 -8.15 -7.56 3.29
C ARG A 97 -6.72 -7.05 3.41
N VAL A 98 -6.45 -5.83 2.95
CA VAL A 98 -5.13 -5.20 3.13
C VAL A 98 -4.82 -5.00 4.61
N TYR A 99 -5.77 -4.46 5.37
CA TYR A 99 -5.62 -4.26 6.81
C TYR A 99 -5.31 -5.57 7.56
N ASP A 100 -6.01 -6.66 7.24
CA ASP A 100 -5.81 -7.96 7.90
C ASP A 100 -4.44 -8.59 7.60
N LEU A 101 -3.87 -8.32 6.42
CA LEU A 101 -2.61 -8.93 5.99
C LEU A 101 -1.38 -8.06 6.27
N PHE A 102 -1.48 -6.76 6.06
CA PHE A 102 -0.34 -5.85 6.25
C PHE A 102 -0.26 -5.30 7.67
N GLY A 103 -1.39 -5.18 8.37
CA GLY A 103 -1.48 -4.45 9.62
C GLY A 103 -1.45 -2.93 9.43
N PRO A 104 -1.96 -2.17 10.42
CA PRO A 104 -2.05 -0.72 10.34
C PRO A 104 -0.67 -0.03 10.21
N GLU A 105 0.39 -0.66 10.76
CA GLU A 105 1.77 -0.15 10.74
C GLU A 105 2.40 -0.17 9.34
N ARG A 106 1.77 -0.88 8.39
CA ARG A 106 2.22 -0.90 6.99
C ARG A 106 1.21 -0.30 6.02
N MET A 107 0.29 0.50 6.55
CA MET A 107 -0.72 1.20 5.77
C MET A 107 -0.58 2.72 5.92
N LEU A 108 -0.84 3.44 4.82
CA LEU A 108 -0.90 4.90 4.79
C LEU A 108 -2.20 5.33 4.08
N TYR A 109 -2.85 6.39 4.57
CA TYR A 109 -3.93 6.99 3.79
C TYR A 109 -3.36 7.87 2.66
N ALA A 110 -4.11 8.03 1.56
CA ALA A 110 -3.54 8.63 0.36
C ALA A 110 -3.85 10.11 0.18
N ASN A 111 -5.07 10.55 0.49
CA ASN A 111 -5.50 11.85 0.01
C ASN A 111 -6.63 12.47 0.85
N PHE A 112 -6.85 13.76 0.59
CA PHE A 112 -7.84 14.58 1.29
C PHE A 112 -9.27 14.02 1.26
N TYR A 113 -9.70 13.41 0.14
CA TYR A 113 -11.05 12.87 0.03
C TYR A 113 -11.33 11.71 0.98
N GLU A 114 -10.30 11.03 1.42
CA GLU A 114 -10.41 9.85 2.30
C GLU A 114 -10.16 10.18 3.77
N LEU A 115 -9.73 11.40 4.08
CA LEU A 115 -9.36 11.79 5.44
C LEU A 115 -10.43 11.45 6.47
N LEU A 116 -11.66 11.92 6.25
CA LEU A 116 -12.77 11.66 7.18
C LEU A 116 -13.21 10.19 7.16
N ILE A 117 -13.14 9.53 6.01
CA ILE A 117 -13.49 8.13 5.87
C ILE A 117 -12.55 7.26 6.70
N MET A 118 -11.26 7.44 6.51
CA MET A 118 -10.22 6.67 7.22
C MET A 118 -10.20 6.99 8.71
N LYS A 119 -10.43 8.25 9.05
CA LYS A 119 -10.43 8.73 10.43
C LYS A 119 -11.65 8.26 11.23
N ASP A 120 -12.86 8.36 10.65
CA ASP A 120 -14.07 8.28 11.44
C ASP A 120 -15.07 7.21 10.97
N MET A 121 -15.03 6.80 9.71
CA MET A 121 -16.13 6.02 9.13
C MET A 121 -15.84 4.53 8.95
N VAL A 122 -14.60 4.12 8.74
CA VAL A 122 -14.23 2.70 8.56
C VAL A 122 -14.47 1.95 9.86
N PRO A 123 -15.39 0.96 9.91
CA PRO A 123 -15.87 0.41 11.19
C PRO A 123 -14.91 -0.57 11.85
N PHE A 124 -13.94 -1.10 11.12
CA PHE A 124 -13.03 -2.14 11.62
C PHE A 124 -11.66 -1.61 12.08
N PHE A 125 -11.40 -0.31 11.98
CA PHE A 125 -10.19 0.30 12.55
C PHE A 125 -10.43 0.67 14.02
N SER A 126 -9.53 0.24 14.90
CA SER A 126 -9.47 0.75 16.26
C SER A 126 -8.91 2.19 16.29
N ALA A 127 -9.00 2.86 17.43
CA ALA A 127 -8.40 4.18 17.59
C ALA A 127 -6.87 4.14 17.40
N ALA A 128 -6.21 3.11 17.91
CA ALA A 128 -4.75 2.93 17.76
C ALA A 128 -4.35 2.68 16.31
N ASP A 129 -5.14 1.87 15.56
CA ASP A 129 -4.87 1.60 14.15
C ASP A 129 -4.96 2.87 13.29
N ARG A 130 -5.94 3.73 13.62
CA ARG A 130 -6.08 5.02 12.95
C ARG A 130 -4.87 5.91 13.15
N GLU A 131 -4.27 5.94 14.34
CA GLU A 131 -3.04 6.71 14.57
C GLU A 131 -1.89 6.24 13.66
N TRP A 132 -1.75 4.92 13.46
CA TRP A 132 -0.77 4.37 12.54
C TRP A 132 -1.06 4.79 11.10
N ILE A 133 -2.23 4.46 10.59
CA ILE A 133 -2.62 4.70 9.19
C ILE A 133 -2.59 6.20 8.85
N MET A 134 -2.99 7.05 9.79
CA MET A 134 -3.12 8.50 9.57
C MET A 134 -1.81 9.27 9.73
N GLY A 135 -0.78 8.71 10.38
CA GLY A 135 0.45 9.47 10.60
C GLY A 135 1.68 8.67 11.00
N ARG A 136 1.60 7.80 12.02
CA ARG A 136 2.79 7.14 12.59
C ARG A 136 3.57 6.31 11.55
N THR A 137 2.86 5.61 10.64
CA THR A 137 3.53 4.86 9.58
C THR A 137 4.35 5.78 8.67
N ALA A 138 3.79 6.92 8.27
CA ALA A 138 4.52 7.90 7.46
C ALA A 138 5.69 8.53 8.22
N GLU A 139 5.50 8.83 9.51
CA GLU A 139 6.55 9.36 10.38
C GLU A 139 7.74 8.40 10.44
N GLY A 140 7.51 7.11 10.72
CA GLY A 140 8.57 6.10 10.76
C GLY A 140 9.22 5.80 9.41
N LEU A 141 8.49 6.02 8.30
CA LEU A 141 9.03 5.80 6.95
C LEU A 141 9.94 6.94 6.47
N TYR A 142 9.57 8.19 6.76
CA TYR A 142 10.18 9.35 6.12
C TYR A 142 11.03 10.21 7.06
N PHE A 143 10.87 10.05 8.38
CA PHE A 143 11.54 10.89 9.37
C PHE A 143 12.23 10.10 10.51
N GLY A 144 12.08 8.76 10.49
CA GLY A 144 12.65 7.85 11.48
C GLY A 144 14.08 7.42 11.21
#